data_d107d84a34550e2fa0e3895f02a1a88f
#
_entry.id   d107d84a34550e2fa0e3895f02a1a88f
#
_cell.length_a   1.000
_cell.length_b   1.000
_cell.length_c   1.000
_cell.angle_alpha   90.00
_cell.angle_beta   90.00
_cell.angle_gamma   90.00
#
_symmetry.space_group_name_H-M   'P 1'
#
loop_
_entity.id
_entity.type
_entity.pdbx_description
1 polymer ?
#
loop_
_entity_poly.entity_id
_entity_poly.type
_entity_poly.pdbx_seq_one_letter_code
_entity_poly.pdbx_strand_id
1 'polypeptide(L)'
;MTKGQTSKLEARKKRGKAAAPAQRRQRTLPAGWIQGDFLPSTVTEEDLLELVEHGMIAHKSWRLPVEGETEPASREGERVLLLSHVHRGFSLPPHPFFKGIMNHFGAQLHHFPPNAIAHLSAFVVLCECFIGCPPHWGLFKHIFSARSQTIKRLNQSGDKTHLLQLCGGLGFQKKSKSSYPALQLSESVRNWQSTWFYCQDVACPNATTGLPPFSLDRPAPAKQLALTKAEKIHIQPLVDALVEVVRRGVTGIDLLEVVLGRRIQPLQAQDHAMWHYTGPEDSTRTNVECLTGETVASWVLQITGACENPEGPDE
;
A
#
# COMPACT_ATOMS: atom_id res chain seq x y z
N MET A 1 -57.96 36.80 24.98
CA MET A 1 -58.57 36.45 23.68
C MET A 1 -57.55 36.78 22.63
N THR A 2 -56.88 35.87 22.06
CA THR A 2 -57.11 35.08 20.86
C THR A 2 -55.98 34.04 20.71
N LYS A 3 -56.40 32.83 20.40
CA LYS A 3 -55.58 31.66 20.15
C LYS A 3 -54.79 31.81 18.84
N GLY A 4 -53.46 31.67 18.91
CA GLY A 4 -52.58 31.52 17.73
C GLY A 4 -52.29 30.03 17.51
N GLN A 5 -52.67 29.55 16.36
CA GLN A 5 -52.54 28.15 15.94
C GLN A 5 -51.06 27.82 15.68
N THR A 6 -50.58 26.82 16.35
CA THR A 6 -49.32 26.13 16.01
C THR A 6 -49.55 25.19 14.84
N SER A 7 -49.09 25.54 13.66
CA SER A 7 -49.06 24.62 12.50
C SER A 7 -47.93 23.62 12.68
N LYS A 8 -48.29 22.38 12.96
CA LYS A 8 -47.39 21.23 12.84
C LYS A 8 -47.06 21.00 11.38
N LEU A 9 -45.88 21.34 10.99
CA LEU A 9 -45.28 20.79 9.76
C LEU A 9 -44.80 19.38 10.05
N GLU A 10 -45.60 18.39 9.71
CA GLU A 10 -45.18 17.01 9.68
C GLU A 10 -44.21 16.84 8.47
N ALA A 11 -42.93 16.92 8.75
CA ALA A 11 -41.91 16.47 7.82
C ALA A 11 -42.01 14.94 7.69
N ARG A 12 -42.68 14.49 6.66
CA ARG A 12 -42.81 13.11 6.24
C ARG A 12 -41.41 12.59 5.89
N LYS A 13 -40.70 11.94 6.84
CA LYS A 13 -39.50 11.17 6.59
C LYS A 13 -39.81 10.10 5.54
N LYS A 14 -39.53 10.37 4.25
CA LYS A 14 -39.37 9.32 3.24
C LYS A 14 -38.14 8.49 3.67
N ARG A 15 -38.40 7.38 4.35
CA ARG A 15 -37.42 6.29 4.46
C ARG A 15 -37.11 5.81 3.05
N GLY A 16 -36.00 6.28 2.50
CA GLY A 16 -35.41 5.66 1.33
C GLY A 16 -35.20 4.19 1.69
N LYS A 17 -35.83 3.27 0.94
CA LYS A 17 -35.50 1.86 1.00
C LYS A 17 -33.99 1.78 0.72
N ALA A 18 -33.22 1.42 1.73
CA ALA A 18 -31.84 1.00 1.53
C ALA A 18 -31.86 -0.09 0.45
N ALA A 19 -31.16 0.15 -0.64
CA ALA A 19 -30.99 -0.86 -1.67
C ALA A 19 -30.48 -2.12 -0.98
N ALA A 20 -31.15 -3.25 -1.21
CA ALA A 20 -30.71 -4.53 -0.68
C ALA A 20 -29.25 -4.71 -1.05
N PRO A 21 -28.36 -5.15 -0.13
CA PRO A 21 -26.97 -5.36 -0.43
C PRO A 21 -26.90 -6.28 -1.65
N ALA A 22 -26.24 -5.82 -2.72
CA ALA A 22 -26.09 -6.59 -3.95
C ALA A 22 -25.64 -7.98 -3.54
N GLN A 23 -26.41 -8.99 -3.89
CA GLN A 23 -26.12 -10.37 -3.57
C GLN A 23 -24.70 -10.65 -4.07
N ARG A 24 -23.79 -10.81 -3.13
CA ARG A 24 -22.38 -11.10 -3.37
C ARG A 24 -22.34 -12.41 -4.13
N ARG A 25 -22.19 -12.36 -5.47
CA ARG A 25 -21.97 -13.54 -6.28
C ARG A 25 -20.86 -14.33 -5.59
N GLN A 26 -21.18 -15.53 -5.09
CA GLN A 26 -20.15 -16.44 -4.58
C GLN A 26 -19.17 -16.67 -5.73
N ARG A 27 -17.97 -16.13 -5.60
CA ARG A 27 -16.91 -16.37 -6.57
C ARG A 27 -16.58 -17.87 -6.52
N THR A 28 -16.71 -18.52 -7.65
CA THR A 28 -16.17 -19.87 -7.81
C THR A 28 -14.65 -19.76 -7.76
N LEU A 29 -14.06 -20.28 -6.71
CA LEU A 29 -12.60 -20.31 -6.58
C LEU A 29 -12.01 -21.31 -7.57
N PRO A 30 -10.82 -21.07 -8.14
CA PRO A 30 -10.14 -22.01 -9.01
C PRO A 30 -9.95 -23.36 -8.33
N ALA A 31 -9.96 -24.45 -9.10
CA ALA A 31 -9.71 -25.79 -8.58
C ALA A 31 -8.32 -25.83 -7.92
N GLY A 32 -8.27 -26.35 -6.69
CA GLY A 32 -7.03 -26.41 -5.91
C GLY A 32 -6.59 -25.10 -5.27
N TRP A 33 -7.36 -23.98 -5.40
CA TRP A 33 -7.04 -22.72 -4.79
C TRP A 33 -6.87 -22.84 -3.27
N ILE A 34 -5.86 -22.18 -2.75
CA ILE A 34 -5.54 -22.12 -1.33
C ILE A 34 -5.65 -20.69 -0.87
N GLN A 35 -6.13 -20.46 0.34
CA GLN A 35 -6.14 -19.11 0.93
C GLN A 35 -4.75 -18.45 0.85
N GLY A 36 -4.70 -17.24 0.30
CA GLY A 36 -3.46 -16.51 0.06
C GLY A 36 -2.79 -16.80 -1.28
N ASP A 37 -3.40 -17.56 -2.17
CA ASP A 37 -3.00 -17.65 -3.58
C ASP A 37 -3.63 -16.51 -4.39
N PHE A 38 -3.18 -16.31 -5.63
CA PHE A 38 -3.82 -15.38 -6.56
C PHE A 38 -5.27 -15.77 -6.80
N LEU A 39 -6.08 -14.78 -7.10
CA LEU A 39 -7.44 -14.92 -7.58
C LEU A 39 -7.49 -14.39 -9.02
N PRO A 40 -8.42 -14.89 -9.85
CA PRO A 40 -8.63 -14.30 -11.17
C PRO A 40 -8.73 -12.80 -11.09
N SER A 41 -8.04 -12.10 -11.97
CA SER A 41 -8.00 -10.63 -11.95
C SER A 41 -9.39 -10.04 -12.16
N THR A 42 -9.62 -8.93 -11.49
CA THR A 42 -10.83 -8.12 -11.62
C THR A 42 -10.53 -6.70 -12.07
N VAL A 43 -9.27 -6.45 -12.43
CA VAL A 43 -8.84 -5.14 -12.95
C VAL A 43 -9.47 -4.92 -14.31
N THR A 44 -10.02 -3.73 -14.49
CA THR A 44 -10.63 -3.28 -15.74
C THR A 44 -9.71 -2.32 -16.49
N GLU A 45 -10.05 -2.02 -17.72
CA GLU A 45 -9.34 -1.00 -18.50
C GLU A 45 -9.49 0.38 -17.85
N GLU A 46 -10.67 0.67 -17.33
CA GLU A 46 -10.97 1.93 -16.64
C GLU A 46 -10.05 2.14 -15.43
N ASP A 47 -9.82 1.08 -14.61
CA ASP A 47 -8.90 1.15 -13.48
C ASP A 47 -7.48 1.54 -13.92
N LEU A 48 -7.02 1.03 -15.08
CA LEU A 48 -5.68 1.30 -15.58
C LEU A 48 -5.58 2.66 -16.26
N LEU A 49 -6.64 3.11 -16.94
CA LEU A 49 -6.71 4.45 -17.50
C LEU A 49 -6.70 5.51 -16.39
N GLU A 50 -7.38 5.28 -15.27
CA GLU A 50 -7.30 6.13 -14.08
C GLU A 50 -5.85 6.25 -13.57
N LEU A 51 -5.10 5.14 -13.52
CA LEU A 51 -3.69 5.18 -13.13
C LEU A 51 -2.82 5.98 -14.12
N VAL A 52 -3.12 5.89 -15.42
CA VAL A 52 -2.43 6.68 -16.47
C VAL A 52 -2.77 8.16 -16.33
N GLU A 53 -4.04 8.50 -16.16
CA GLU A 53 -4.50 9.88 -15.98
C GLU A 53 -3.81 10.56 -14.77
N HIS A 54 -3.66 9.82 -13.69
CA HIS A 54 -2.94 10.29 -12.52
C HIS A 54 -1.40 10.13 -12.60
N GLY A 55 -0.88 9.71 -13.75
CA GLY A 55 0.56 9.56 -13.98
C GLY A 55 1.24 8.46 -13.17
N MET A 56 0.51 7.47 -12.67
CA MET A 56 1.07 6.39 -11.85
C MET A 56 1.68 5.25 -12.65
N ILE A 57 1.22 5.07 -13.87
CA ILE A 57 1.79 4.16 -14.86
C ILE A 57 1.88 4.88 -16.21
N ALA A 58 2.84 4.50 -17.03
CA ALA A 58 3.01 5.10 -18.33
C ALA A 58 1.89 4.66 -19.30
N HIS A 59 1.49 5.57 -20.17
CA HIS A 59 0.52 5.26 -21.23
C HIS A 59 1.04 4.11 -22.12
N LYS A 60 0.18 3.13 -22.42
CA LYS A 60 0.50 1.95 -23.22
C LYS A 60 1.60 1.02 -22.68
N SER A 61 1.98 1.17 -21.41
CA SER A 61 2.96 0.29 -20.77
C SER A 61 2.33 -0.91 -20.05
N TRP A 62 1.03 -1.13 -20.20
CA TRP A 62 0.26 -2.12 -19.46
C TRP A 62 -0.62 -2.98 -20.37
N ARG A 63 -1.00 -4.12 -19.86
CA ARG A 63 -2.08 -4.96 -20.41
C ARG A 63 -2.87 -5.65 -19.31
N LEU A 64 -4.11 -5.94 -19.62
CA LEU A 64 -4.96 -6.78 -18.80
C LEU A 64 -4.58 -8.26 -18.94
N PRO A 65 -4.88 -9.08 -17.92
CA PRO A 65 -4.89 -10.53 -18.05
C PRO A 65 -5.84 -10.98 -19.16
N VAL A 66 -5.52 -12.10 -19.82
CA VAL A 66 -6.43 -12.71 -20.81
C VAL A 66 -7.58 -13.39 -20.09
N GLU A 67 -8.72 -13.48 -20.78
CA GLU A 67 -9.87 -14.21 -20.25
C GLU A 67 -9.52 -15.65 -19.90
N GLY A 68 -9.88 -16.09 -18.68
CA GLY A 68 -9.56 -17.41 -18.16
C GLY A 68 -8.23 -17.52 -17.42
N GLU A 69 -7.39 -16.51 -17.41
CA GLU A 69 -6.19 -16.48 -16.55
C GLU A 69 -6.60 -16.45 -15.07
N THR A 70 -6.25 -17.47 -14.32
CA THR A 70 -6.55 -17.59 -12.89
C THR A 70 -5.40 -17.15 -11.99
N GLU A 71 -4.19 -17.12 -12.54
CA GLU A 71 -2.95 -16.69 -11.89
C GLU A 71 -2.04 -15.98 -12.91
N PRO A 72 -1.15 -15.11 -12.48
CA PRO A 72 -0.32 -14.36 -13.42
C PRO A 72 0.67 -15.23 -14.20
N ALA A 73 0.75 -14.99 -15.52
CA ALA A 73 1.72 -15.56 -16.44
C ALA A 73 2.37 -14.41 -17.25
N SER A 74 3.36 -13.73 -16.64
CA SER A 74 4.04 -12.60 -17.28
C SER A 74 4.90 -13.05 -18.46
N ARG A 75 4.90 -12.24 -19.52
CA ARG A 75 5.79 -12.41 -20.66
C ARG A 75 7.19 -11.85 -20.32
N GLU A 76 8.15 -12.17 -21.18
CA GLU A 76 9.46 -11.53 -21.10
C GLU A 76 9.33 -9.99 -21.19
N GLY A 77 10.04 -9.27 -20.33
CA GLY A 77 9.95 -7.82 -20.25
C GLY A 77 8.70 -7.28 -19.54
N GLU A 78 7.85 -8.14 -18.98
CA GLU A 78 6.69 -7.72 -18.19
C GLU A 78 6.89 -7.97 -16.69
N ARG A 79 6.21 -7.15 -15.88
CA ARG A 79 6.08 -7.31 -14.43
C ARG A 79 4.62 -7.45 -14.04
N VAL A 80 4.37 -8.26 -13.02
CA VAL A 80 3.06 -8.37 -12.40
C VAL A 80 2.95 -7.31 -11.32
N LEU A 81 2.03 -6.38 -11.52
CA LEU A 81 1.66 -5.37 -10.54
C LEU A 81 0.29 -5.68 -9.96
N LEU A 82 0.01 -5.12 -8.79
CA LEU A 82 -1.29 -5.18 -8.16
C LEU A 82 -1.80 -3.75 -7.96
N LEU A 83 -3.00 -3.45 -8.44
CA LEU A 83 -3.63 -2.14 -8.31
C LEU A 83 -3.62 -1.66 -6.85
N SER A 84 -3.94 -2.56 -5.91
CA SER A 84 -3.89 -2.30 -4.48
C SER A 84 -2.51 -1.90 -3.95
N HIS A 85 -1.41 -2.33 -4.59
CA HIS A 85 -0.05 -1.93 -4.24
C HIS A 85 0.31 -0.58 -4.86
N VAL A 86 -0.12 -0.38 -6.12
CA VAL A 86 0.05 0.90 -6.80
C VAL A 86 -0.64 2.01 -6.00
N HIS A 87 -1.86 1.82 -5.55
CA HIS A 87 -2.57 2.77 -4.69
C HIS A 87 -1.87 3.05 -3.36
N ARG A 88 -0.97 2.17 -2.89
CA ARG A 88 -0.23 2.32 -1.63
C ARG A 88 1.21 2.76 -1.79
N GLY A 89 1.57 3.28 -2.97
CA GLY A 89 2.85 3.91 -3.21
C GLY A 89 3.87 3.04 -3.95
N PHE A 90 3.53 1.84 -4.40
CA PHE A 90 4.42 1.11 -5.29
C PHE A 90 4.34 1.67 -6.71
N SER A 91 5.47 1.84 -7.38
CA SER A 91 5.57 2.28 -8.77
C SER A 91 6.73 1.59 -9.49
N LEU A 92 6.74 1.72 -10.81
CA LEU A 92 7.90 1.38 -11.65
C LEU A 92 8.54 2.67 -12.19
N PRO A 93 9.87 2.78 -12.12
CA PRO A 93 10.82 1.94 -11.38
C PRO A 93 10.60 2.03 -9.87
N PRO A 94 10.83 0.93 -9.12
CA PRO A 94 10.64 0.96 -7.68
C PRO A 94 11.75 1.76 -7.00
N HIS A 95 11.40 2.41 -5.89
CA HIS A 95 12.37 3.06 -5.04
C HIS A 95 13.49 2.09 -4.62
N PRO A 96 14.77 2.52 -4.56
CA PRO A 96 15.88 1.65 -4.17
C PRO A 96 15.68 0.93 -2.84
N PHE A 97 15.02 1.56 -1.87
CA PHE A 97 14.70 0.95 -0.59
C PHE A 97 13.73 -0.23 -0.73
N PHE A 98 12.71 -0.14 -1.60
CA PHE A 98 11.83 -1.28 -1.91
C PHE A 98 12.60 -2.44 -2.50
N LYS A 99 13.51 -2.18 -3.45
CA LYS A 99 14.39 -3.23 -4.01
C LYS A 99 15.26 -3.86 -2.93
N GLY A 100 15.83 -3.04 -2.05
CA GLY A 100 16.62 -3.52 -0.92
C GLY A 100 15.85 -4.44 0.02
N ILE A 101 14.58 -4.10 0.32
CA ILE A 101 13.69 -4.94 1.13
C ILE A 101 13.39 -6.26 0.42
N MET A 102 13.00 -6.23 -0.85
CA MET A 102 12.73 -7.45 -1.62
C MET A 102 13.95 -8.36 -1.68
N ASN A 103 15.12 -7.82 -1.96
CA ASN A 103 16.38 -8.57 -1.98
C ASN A 103 16.75 -9.15 -0.61
N HIS A 104 16.57 -8.38 0.49
CA HIS A 104 16.86 -8.86 1.85
C HIS A 104 16.03 -10.08 2.23
N PHE A 105 14.77 -10.11 1.84
CA PHE A 105 13.87 -11.23 2.13
C PHE A 105 13.88 -12.32 1.04
N GLY A 106 14.54 -12.10 -0.10
CA GLY A 106 14.42 -12.97 -1.27
C GLY A 106 12.96 -13.03 -1.75
N ALA A 107 12.27 -11.90 -1.72
CA ALA A 107 10.83 -11.84 -1.91
C ALA A 107 10.46 -11.07 -3.16
N GLN A 108 9.28 -11.36 -3.68
CA GLN A 108 8.65 -10.63 -4.78
C GLN A 108 7.55 -9.70 -4.27
N LEU A 109 7.07 -8.82 -5.11
CA LEU A 109 6.08 -7.80 -4.75
C LEU A 109 4.82 -8.42 -4.11
N HIS A 110 4.25 -9.44 -4.71
CA HIS A 110 3.03 -10.10 -4.23
C HIS A 110 3.19 -10.83 -2.89
N HIS A 111 4.43 -11.09 -2.45
CA HIS A 111 4.68 -11.65 -1.13
C HIS A 111 4.34 -10.67 0.01
N PHE A 112 4.24 -9.37 -0.29
CA PHE A 112 3.87 -8.34 0.69
C PHE A 112 2.38 -8.00 0.55
N PRO A 113 1.60 -7.98 1.64
CA PRO A 113 0.23 -7.47 1.59
C PRO A 113 0.22 -5.95 1.35
N PRO A 114 -0.89 -5.38 0.84
CA PRO A 114 -0.98 -3.95 0.55
C PRO A 114 -0.58 -3.04 1.73
N ASN A 115 -0.95 -3.41 2.95
CA ASN A 115 -0.57 -2.63 4.13
C ASN A 115 0.95 -2.64 4.41
N ALA A 116 1.67 -3.69 4.02
CA ALA A 116 3.14 -3.69 4.10
C ALA A 116 3.74 -2.69 3.11
N ILE A 117 3.17 -2.56 1.92
CA ILE A 117 3.57 -1.56 0.93
C ILE A 117 3.30 -0.14 1.47
N ALA A 118 2.13 0.11 2.07
CA ALA A 118 1.84 1.40 2.70
C ALA A 118 2.86 1.77 3.79
N HIS A 119 3.27 0.80 4.62
CA HIS A 119 4.32 1.02 5.62
C HIS A 119 5.68 1.35 4.99
N LEU A 120 6.05 0.68 3.90
CA LEU A 120 7.29 0.97 3.18
C LEU A 120 7.26 2.38 2.57
N SER A 121 6.17 2.74 1.89
CA SER A 121 5.99 4.05 1.28
C SER A 121 6.02 5.18 2.31
N ALA A 122 5.27 5.03 3.40
CA ALA A 122 5.28 6.01 4.48
C ALA A 122 6.63 6.11 5.18
N PHE A 123 7.39 5.00 5.29
CA PHE A 123 8.74 5.03 5.85
C PHE A 123 9.72 5.78 4.94
N VAL A 124 9.63 5.59 3.62
CA VAL A 124 10.43 6.34 2.64
C VAL A 124 10.16 7.84 2.79
N VAL A 125 8.88 8.22 2.78
CA VAL A 125 8.47 9.62 2.95
C VAL A 125 8.90 10.19 4.29
N LEU A 126 8.75 9.45 5.38
CA LEU A 126 9.24 9.86 6.70
C LEU A 126 10.72 10.24 6.65
N CYS A 127 11.55 9.38 6.05
CA CYS A 127 12.98 9.64 5.96
C CYS A 127 13.29 10.84 5.07
N GLU A 128 12.77 10.87 3.86
CA GLU A 128 13.14 11.85 2.85
C GLU A 128 12.48 13.22 3.07
N CYS A 129 11.19 13.24 3.39
CA CYS A 129 10.43 14.48 3.49
C CYS A 129 10.46 15.12 4.88
N PHE A 130 10.50 14.32 5.95
CA PHE A 130 10.40 14.82 7.32
C PHE A 130 11.72 14.81 8.08
N ILE A 131 12.53 13.74 7.96
CA ILE A 131 13.85 13.65 8.60
C ILE A 131 14.91 14.32 7.72
N GLY A 132 14.79 14.23 6.39
CA GLY A 132 15.73 14.79 5.42
C GLY A 132 16.95 13.91 5.19
N CYS A 133 16.77 12.60 5.21
CA CYS A 133 17.80 11.62 4.92
C CYS A 133 17.28 10.51 4.00
N PRO A 134 18.14 9.81 3.27
CA PRO A 134 17.73 8.60 2.55
C PRO A 134 17.15 7.55 3.52
N PRO A 135 16.22 6.70 3.08
CA PRO A 135 15.68 5.61 3.89
C PRO A 135 16.78 4.73 4.46
N HIS A 136 16.86 4.66 5.79
CA HIS A 136 17.95 3.99 6.49
C HIS A 136 17.52 2.62 7.04
N TRP A 137 18.21 1.55 6.64
CA TRP A 137 17.88 0.18 7.02
C TRP A 137 17.84 -0.06 8.52
N GLY A 138 18.79 0.51 9.26
CA GLY A 138 18.83 0.43 10.72
C GLY A 138 17.62 1.10 11.37
N LEU A 139 17.18 2.26 10.88
CA LEU A 139 15.99 2.94 11.36
C LEU A 139 14.73 2.09 11.07
N PHE A 140 14.63 1.50 9.88
CA PHE A 140 13.54 0.56 9.57
C PHE A 140 13.50 -0.62 10.54
N LYS A 141 14.65 -1.24 10.81
CA LYS A 141 14.79 -2.31 11.82
C LYS A 141 14.43 -1.85 13.23
N HIS A 142 14.65 -0.58 13.57
CA HIS A 142 14.25 -0.01 14.85
C HIS A 142 12.73 0.05 14.97
N ILE A 143 12.06 0.51 13.90
CA ILE A 143 10.62 0.76 13.88
C ILE A 143 9.82 -0.53 13.73
N PHE A 144 10.20 -1.41 12.81
CA PHE A 144 9.39 -2.54 12.39
C PHE A 144 9.96 -3.90 12.79
N SER A 145 9.07 -4.86 12.95
CA SER A 145 9.36 -6.29 12.95
C SER A 145 8.74 -6.92 11.71
N ALA A 146 9.45 -7.88 11.11
CA ALA A 146 8.89 -8.68 10.01
C ALA A 146 8.04 -9.82 10.58
N ARG A 147 6.98 -10.16 9.87
CA ARG A 147 6.03 -11.20 10.23
C ARG A 147 5.79 -12.14 9.05
N SER A 148 5.82 -13.44 9.34
CA SER A 148 5.33 -14.46 8.41
C SER A 148 3.83 -14.64 8.56
N GLN A 149 3.11 -14.64 7.45
CA GLN A 149 1.68 -14.97 7.42
C GLN A 149 1.50 -16.38 6.86
N THR A 150 0.91 -17.23 7.67
CA THR A 150 0.70 -18.64 7.35
C THR A 150 -0.77 -19.02 7.33
N ILE A 151 -1.09 -20.02 6.54
CA ILE A 151 -2.37 -20.72 6.58
C ILE A 151 -2.16 -22.11 7.17
N LYS A 152 -3.18 -22.60 7.86
CA LYS A 152 -3.22 -23.97 8.34
C LYS A 152 -3.70 -24.89 7.22
N ARG A 153 -2.98 -25.96 6.97
CA ARG A 153 -3.34 -26.99 6.01
C ARG A 153 -3.20 -28.36 6.67
N LEU A 154 -4.03 -29.30 6.26
CA LEU A 154 -3.83 -30.71 6.58
C LEU A 154 -2.88 -31.28 5.51
N ASN A 155 -1.85 -32.00 5.94
CA ASN A 155 -1.03 -32.82 5.04
C ASN A 155 -1.76 -34.09 4.64
N GLN A 156 -1.15 -34.87 3.77
CA GLN A 156 -1.73 -36.18 3.34
C GLN A 156 -1.96 -37.15 4.49
N SER A 157 -1.22 -37.00 5.59
CA SER A 157 -1.37 -37.84 6.81
C SER A 157 -2.41 -37.26 7.78
N GLY A 158 -3.09 -36.15 7.45
CA GLY A 158 -4.08 -35.51 8.32
C GLY A 158 -3.49 -34.58 9.39
N ASP A 159 -2.17 -34.37 9.43
CA ASP A 159 -1.53 -33.47 10.39
C ASP A 159 -1.66 -32.01 9.96
N LYS A 160 -1.79 -31.13 10.94
CA LYS A 160 -1.83 -29.68 10.71
C LYS A 160 -0.44 -29.15 10.38
N THR A 161 -0.25 -28.69 9.16
CA THR A 161 0.96 -27.99 8.72
C THR A 161 0.68 -26.49 8.53
N HIS A 162 1.72 -25.69 8.67
CA HIS A 162 1.67 -24.24 8.42
C HIS A 162 2.37 -23.96 7.10
N LEU A 163 1.62 -23.45 6.14
CA LEU A 163 2.13 -23.05 4.83
C LEU A 163 2.17 -21.52 4.77
N LEU A 164 3.29 -20.93 4.32
CA LEU A 164 3.35 -19.50 4.05
C LEU A 164 2.40 -19.13 2.91
N GLN A 165 1.72 -18.00 3.03
CA GLN A 165 0.89 -17.49 1.93
C GLN A 165 1.77 -17.11 0.75
N LEU A 166 1.33 -17.41 -0.46
CA LEU A 166 1.97 -16.92 -1.68
C LEU A 166 1.80 -15.40 -1.78
N CYS A 167 0.57 -14.92 -1.71
CA CYS A 167 0.26 -13.50 -1.68
C CYS A 167 0.15 -13.04 -0.22
N GLY A 168 1.03 -12.12 0.19
CA GLY A 168 1.01 -11.53 1.53
C GLY A 168 1.66 -12.39 2.62
N GLY A 169 2.53 -13.34 2.25
CA GLY A 169 3.25 -14.19 3.23
C GLY A 169 4.25 -13.43 4.12
N LEU A 170 4.62 -12.21 3.73
CA LEU A 170 5.56 -11.34 4.47
C LEU A 170 4.90 -10.01 4.82
N GLY A 171 4.85 -9.65 6.07
CA GLY A 171 4.28 -8.38 6.52
C GLY A 171 5.20 -7.65 7.49
N PHE A 172 4.89 -6.37 7.75
CA PHE A 172 5.58 -5.56 8.74
C PHE A 172 4.63 -5.14 9.84
N GLN A 173 5.14 -5.12 11.07
CA GLN A 173 4.40 -4.64 12.22
C GLN A 173 5.26 -3.62 12.98
N LYS A 174 4.68 -2.46 13.28
CA LYS A 174 5.31 -1.47 14.15
C LYS A 174 5.63 -2.08 15.52
N LYS A 175 6.84 -1.90 15.99
CA LYS A 175 7.23 -2.28 17.35
C LYS A 175 6.58 -1.34 18.36
N SER A 176 6.06 -1.87 19.46
CA SER A 176 5.33 -1.10 20.48
C SER A 176 6.13 0.05 21.08
N LYS A 177 7.45 -0.09 21.16
CA LYS A 177 8.35 0.92 21.74
C LYS A 177 8.88 1.95 20.74
N SER A 178 8.48 1.87 19.46
CA SER A 178 8.95 2.84 18.47
C SER A 178 8.04 4.07 18.45
N SER A 179 8.64 5.25 18.32
CA SER A 179 7.94 6.53 18.21
C SER A 179 7.41 6.82 16.81
N TYR A 180 7.35 5.83 15.94
CA TYR A 180 6.85 6.02 14.56
C TYR A 180 5.37 6.42 14.56
N PRO A 181 4.97 7.45 13.75
CA PRO A 181 3.57 7.83 13.60
C PRO A 181 2.73 6.62 13.15
N ALA A 182 1.68 6.30 13.89
CA ALA A 182 0.87 5.14 13.58
C ALA A 182 0.04 5.40 12.32
N LEU A 183 0.20 4.55 11.32
CA LEU A 183 -0.70 4.51 10.18
C LEU A 183 -1.99 3.83 10.61
N GLN A 184 -3.11 4.52 10.50
CA GLN A 184 -4.43 3.95 10.66
C GLN A 184 -4.85 3.28 9.36
N LEU A 185 -4.37 2.07 9.13
CA LEU A 185 -4.70 1.28 7.95
C LEU A 185 -5.90 0.38 8.24
N SER A 186 -6.73 0.14 7.23
CA SER A 186 -7.76 -0.90 7.32
C SER A 186 -7.12 -2.25 7.68
N GLU A 187 -7.75 -3.03 8.56
CA GLU A 187 -7.20 -4.29 9.06
C GLU A 187 -6.85 -5.27 7.93
N SER A 188 -7.68 -5.31 6.89
CA SER A 188 -7.39 -6.10 5.69
C SER A 188 -8.01 -5.51 4.43
N VAL A 189 -7.25 -5.52 3.36
CA VAL A 189 -7.77 -5.23 2.02
C VAL A 189 -8.35 -6.50 1.45
N ARG A 190 -9.67 -6.55 1.30
CA ARG A 190 -10.34 -7.77 0.81
C ARG A 190 -10.06 -7.99 -0.68
N ASN A 191 -9.79 -9.24 -1.05
CA ASN A 191 -9.61 -9.68 -2.44
C ASN A 191 -8.50 -8.95 -3.21
N TRP A 192 -7.53 -8.38 -2.55
CA TRP A 192 -6.42 -7.69 -3.21
C TRP A 192 -5.62 -8.64 -4.13
N GLN A 193 -5.65 -9.95 -3.89
CA GLN A 193 -5.03 -10.97 -4.72
C GLN A 193 -5.66 -11.07 -6.13
N SER A 194 -6.80 -10.42 -6.37
CA SER A 194 -7.44 -10.32 -7.68
C SER A 194 -7.22 -8.96 -8.37
N THR A 195 -6.32 -8.12 -7.86
CA THR A 195 -6.10 -6.78 -8.43
C THR A 195 -4.83 -6.70 -9.28
N TRP A 196 -4.42 -7.81 -9.88
CA TRP A 196 -3.19 -7.90 -10.65
C TRP A 196 -3.39 -7.61 -12.13
N PHE A 197 -2.37 -7.05 -12.73
CA PHE A 197 -2.25 -6.73 -14.14
C PHE A 197 -0.78 -6.78 -14.56
N TYR A 198 -0.50 -6.61 -15.83
CA TYR A 198 0.86 -6.63 -16.36
C TYR A 198 1.31 -5.23 -16.74
N CYS A 199 2.58 -4.94 -16.48
CA CYS A 199 3.21 -3.69 -16.87
C CYS A 199 4.59 -3.98 -17.47
N GLN A 200 5.00 -3.19 -18.46
CA GLN A 200 6.33 -3.31 -19.05
C GLN A 200 7.40 -2.96 -18.02
N ASP A 201 8.46 -3.75 -17.99
CA ASP A 201 9.61 -3.57 -17.10
C ASP A 201 10.58 -2.52 -17.66
N VAL A 202 10.11 -1.29 -17.71
CA VAL A 202 10.90 -0.17 -18.25
C VAL A 202 11.13 0.84 -17.13
N ALA A 203 12.39 1.01 -16.75
CA ALA A 203 12.79 2.03 -15.76
C ALA A 203 13.13 3.37 -16.42
N CYS A 204 13.74 3.30 -17.61
CA CYS A 204 14.04 4.39 -18.53
C CYS A 204 14.39 3.75 -19.89
N PRO A 205 14.56 4.51 -20.97
CA PRO A 205 14.93 3.92 -22.25
C PRO A 205 16.16 3.01 -22.09
N ASN A 206 16.00 1.74 -22.41
CA ASN A 206 17.03 0.70 -22.39
C ASN A 206 17.50 0.17 -21.01
N ALA A 207 16.77 0.43 -19.92
CA ALA A 207 17.07 -0.15 -18.61
C ALA A 207 15.88 -0.90 -18.04
N THR A 208 16.13 -2.00 -17.32
CA THR A 208 15.10 -2.72 -16.56
C THR A 208 14.96 -2.13 -15.16
N THR A 209 13.84 -2.41 -14.48
CA THR A 209 13.62 -1.97 -13.10
C THR A 209 14.57 -2.63 -12.10
N GLY A 210 15.24 -3.71 -12.49
CA GLY A 210 16.08 -4.52 -11.62
C GLY A 210 15.29 -5.34 -10.58
N LEU A 211 13.99 -5.52 -10.81
CA LEU A 211 13.18 -6.45 -10.05
C LEU A 211 13.46 -7.91 -10.49
N PRO A 212 13.36 -8.90 -9.58
CA PRO A 212 13.50 -10.30 -9.97
C PRO A 212 12.39 -10.70 -10.96
N PRO A 213 12.66 -11.69 -11.83
CA PRO A 213 11.62 -12.29 -12.67
C PRO A 213 10.44 -12.76 -11.80
N PHE A 214 9.23 -12.69 -12.36
CA PHE A 214 8.05 -13.17 -11.65
C PHE A 214 8.12 -14.69 -11.44
N SER A 215 7.76 -15.15 -10.25
CA SER A 215 7.66 -16.57 -9.89
C SER A 215 6.45 -16.77 -8.96
N LEU A 216 5.84 -17.92 -9.04
CA LEU A 216 4.79 -18.38 -8.13
C LEU A 216 5.33 -19.14 -6.91
N ASP A 217 6.63 -19.05 -6.65
CA ASP A 217 7.24 -19.63 -5.46
C ASP A 217 6.79 -18.86 -4.21
N ARG A 218 6.54 -19.59 -3.13
CA ARG A 218 6.18 -18.98 -1.84
C ARG A 218 7.41 -18.34 -1.21
N PRO A 219 7.24 -17.23 -0.45
CA PRO A 219 8.36 -16.57 0.20
C PRO A 219 9.02 -17.48 1.23
N ALA A 220 10.28 -17.25 1.52
CA ALA A 220 10.91 -17.81 2.72
C ALA A 220 10.33 -17.18 4.00
N PRO A 221 10.42 -17.84 5.15
CA PRO A 221 10.01 -17.26 6.43
C PRO A 221 10.68 -15.92 6.70
N ALA A 222 9.93 -15.00 7.31
CA ALA A 222 10.42 -13.66 7.60
C ALA A 222 11.67 -13.71 8.51
N LYS A 223 12.73 -13.09 8.04
CA LYS A 223 13.96 -12.92 8.82
C LYS A 223 13.73 -11.91 9.96
N GLN A 224 14.33 -12.16 11.11
CA GLN A 224 14.24 -11.24 12.25
C GLN A 224 14.92 -9.90 11.94
N LEU A 225 14.21 -8.81 12.19
CA LEU A 225 14.73 -7.45 12.09
C LEU A 225 15.29 -7.00 13.44
N ALA A 226 16.44 -7.56 13.83
CA ALA A 226 17.13 -7.20 15.07
C ALA A 226 18.28 -6.23 14.80
N LEU A 227 18.51 -5.33 15.75
CA LEU A 227 19.65 -4.40 15.76
C LEU A 227 20.72 -4.92 16.74
N THR A 228 21.95 -4.92 16.32
CA THR A 228 23.12 -5.10 17.19
C THR A 228 23.30 -3.88 18.10
N LYS A 229 24.15 -4.00 19.14
CA LYS A 229 24.46 -2.86 20.01
C LYS A 229 25.12 -1.70 19.25
N ALA A 230 26.03 -2.01 18.33
CA ALA A 230 26.70 -1.01 17.49
C ALA A 230 25.73 -0.29 16.57
N GLU A 231 24.83 -1.02 15.90
CA GLU A 231 23.80 -0.42 15.06
C GLU A 231 22.87 0.51 15.85
N LYS A 232 22.48 0.15 17.08
CA LYS A 232 21.64 1.01 17.93
C LYS A 232 22.32 2.34 18.23
N ILE A 233 23.61 2.33 18.53
CA ILE A 233 24.38 3.57 18.76
C ILE A 233 24.45 4.39 17.46
N HIS A 234 24.74 3.74 16.35
CA HIS A 234 24.89 4.42 15.06
C HIS A 234 23.62 5.11 14.58
N ILE A 235 22.45 4.51 14.81
CA ILE A 235 21.17 5.09 14.38
C ILE A 235 20.56 6.08 15.39
N GLN A 236 21.16 6.28 16.56
CA GLN A 236 20.58 7.11 17.60
C GLN A 236 20.20 8.52 17.12
N PRO A 237 21.01 9.22 16.32
CA PRO A 237 20.63 10.54 15.78
C PRO A 237 19.35 10.49 14.91
N LEU A 238 19.14 9.40 14.15
CA LEU A 238 17.93 9.21 13.35
C LEU A 238 16.71 8.90 14.23
N VAL A 239 16.91 8.18 15.33
CA VAL A 239 15.85 7.92 16.32
C VAL A 239 15.45 9.21 17.01
N ASP A 240 16.40 10.07 17.37
CA ASP A 240 16.16 11.36 17.99
C ASP A 240 15.40 12.29 17.02
N ALA A 241 15.80 12.32 15.74
CA ALA A 241 15.08 13.06 14.70
C ALA A 241 13.64 12.53 14.51
N LEU A 242 13.43 11.21 14.54
CA LEU A 242 12.10 10.61 14.50
C LEU A 242 11.23 11.06 15.69
N VAL A 243 11.78 11.05 16.90
CA VAL A 243 11.08 11.51 18.11
C VAL A 243 10.68 12.98 17.94
N GLU A 244 11.56 13.81 17.40
CA GLU A 244 11.29 15.23 17.16
C GLU A 244 10.17 15.43 16.12
N VAL A 245 10.17 14.66 15.02
CA VAL A 245 9.09 14.69 14.01
C VAL A 245 7.73 14.40 14.67
N VAL A 246 7.66 13.36 15.50
CA VAL A 246 6.41 13.02 16.22
C VAL A 246 6.04 14.11 17.24
N ARG A 247 7.02 14.68 17.94
CA ARG A 247 6.79 15.76 18.91
C ARG A 247 6.22 17.03 18.26
N ARG A 248 6.55 17.27 16.99
CA ARG A 248 5.96 18.35 16.18
C ARG A 248 4.54 18.08 15.72
N GLY A 249 3.98 16.92 16.04
CA GLY A 249 2.59 16.56 15.75
C GLY A 249 2.38 15.84 14.41
N VAL A 250 3.46 15.42 13.72
CA VAL A 250 3.33 14.66 12.47
C VAL A 250 2.63 13.33 12.74
N THR A 251 1.56 13.09 12.02
CA THR A 251 0.70 11.91 12.13
C THR A 251 0.94 10.92 10.99
N GLY A 252 0.30 9.76 11.09
CA GLY A 252 0.30 8.79 9.98
C GLY A 252 -0.46 9.29 8.75
N ILE A 253 -1.44 10.17 8.93
CA ILE A 253 -2.19 10.79 7.82
C ILE A 253 -1.26 11.71 7.04
N ASP A 254 -0.50 12.58 7.71
CA ASP A 254 0.46 13.47 7.05
C ASP A 254 1.47 12.69 6.19
N LEU A 255 1.93 11.53 6.68
CA LEU A 255 2.80 10.66 5.88
C LEU A 255 2.10 10.13 4.62
N LEU A 256 0.84 9.70 4.72
CA LEU A 256 0.08 9.17 3.59
C LEU A 256 -0.27 10.26 2.57
N GLU A 257 -0.60 11.47 3.02
CA GLU A 257 -0.83 12.62 2.15
C GLU A 257 0.41 12.93 1.32
N VAL A 258 1.60 12.96 1.94
CA VAL A 258 2.87 13.16 1.20
C VAL A 258 3.15 12.01 0.25
N VAL A 259 2.88 10.74 0.62
CA VAL A 259 2.99 9.60 -0.29
C VAL A 259 2.16 9.85 -1.56
N LEU A 260 0.91 10.24 -1.40
CA LEU A 260 0.00 10.45 -2.53
C LEU A 260 0.39 11.68 -3.35
N GLY A 261 0.75 12.79 -2.71
CA GLY A 261 1.19 13.99 -3.39
C GLY A 261 2.45 13.78 -4.23
N ARG A 262 3.44 13.06 -3.70
CA ARG A 262 4.65 12.70 -4.47
C ARG A 262 4.36 11.81 -5.67
N ARG A 263 3.28 11.04 -5.61
CA ARG A 263 2.89 10.16 -6.72
C ARG A 263 2.22 10.93 -7.86
N ILE A 264 1.30 11.81 -7.51
CA ILE A 264 0.47 12.50 -8.49
C ILE A 264 1.19 13.69 -9.09
N GLN A 265 1.73 14.56 -8.25
CA GLN A 265 2.31 15.82 -8.70
C GLN A 265 3.58 15.67 -9.55
N PRO A 266 4.59 14.87 -9.16
CA PRO A 266 5.82 14.77 -9.95
C PRO A 266 5.60 14.14 -11.32
N LEU A 267 4.68 13.20 -11.46
CA LEU A 267 4.44 12.48 -12.70
C LEU A 267 3.66 13.29 -13.73
N GLN A 268 2.80 14.20 -13.31
CA GLN A 268 2.15 15.14 -14.21
C GLN A 268 3.12 16.15 -14.83
N ALA A 269 4.25 16.41 -14.18
CA ALA A 269 5.20 17.42 -14.59
C ALA A 269 6.49 16.86 -15.19
N GLN A 270 6.80 15.57 -15.07
CA GLN A 270 8.15 15.06 -15.33
C GLN A 270 8.17 13.62 -15.84
N ASP A 271 9.09 13.35 -16.79
CA ASP A 271 9.39 12.02 -17.34
C ASP A 271 10.29 11.16 -16.40
N HIS A 272 10.30 11.39 -15.11
CA HIS A 272 11.17 10.66 -14.19
C HIS A 272 10.41 9.82 -13.17
N ALA A 273 11.16 8.93 -12.52
CA ALA A 273 10.65 8.04 -11.50
C ALA A 273 9.98 8.81 -10.35
N MET A 274 8.81 8.36 -9.94
CA MET A 274 8.01 8.91 -8.87
C MET A 274 8.78 9.09 -7.55
N TRP A 275 9.74 8.21 -7.27
CA TRP A 275 10.54 8.22 -6.06
C TRP A 275 11.96 8.75 -6.31
N HIS A 276 12.07 9.84 -7.04
CA HIS A 276 13.36 10.49 -7.21
C HIS A 276 13.59 11.53 -6.11
N TYR A 277 14.33 11.13 -5.08
CA TYR A 277 14.77 12.04 -4.03
C TYR A 277 16.02 12.81 -4.47
N THR A 278 15.93 14.12 -4.51
CA THR A 278 16.99 15.02 -4.97
C THR A 278 17.88 15.59 -3.85
N GLY A 279 17.64 15.16 -2.63
CA GLY A 279 18.41 15.60 -1.46
C GLY A 279 17.61 16.48 -0.50
N PRO A 280 18.27 17.17 0.46
CA PRO A 280 17.62 18.01 1.45
C PRO A 280 16.76 19.13 0.86
N GLU A 281 17.09 19.57 -0.34
CA GLU A 281 16.38 20.62 -1.09
C GLU A 281 15.26 20.09 -1.99
N ASP A 282 14.89 18.80 -1.83
CA ASP A 282 13.78 18.21 -2.58
C ASP A 282 12.50 19.03 -2.38
N SER A 283 11.91 19.49 -3.47
CA SER A 283 10.73 20.36 -3.46
C SER A 283 9.50 19.73 -2.83
N THR A 284 9.49 18.40 -2.71
CA THR A 284 8.41 17.65 -2.04
C THR A 284 8.64 17.48 -0.53
N ARG A 285 9.80 17.90 -0.04
CA ARG A 285 10.13 17.84 1.38
C ARG A 285 9.25 18.79 2.18
N THR A 286 8.48 18.25 3.12
CA THR A 286 7.55 18.98 3.99
C THR A 286 6.49 19.83 3.28
N ASN A 287 6.29 19.65 1.99
CA ASN A 287 5.30 20.41 1.24
C ASN A 287 3.92 19.76 1.38
N VAL A 288 3.28 19.96 2.51
CA VAL A 288 1.94 19.44 2.82
C VAL A 288 0.86 20.24 2.08
N GLU A 289 1.10 21.52 1.80
CA GLU A 289 0.10 22.45 1.22
C GLU A 289 -0.31 22.07 -0.22
N CYS A 290 0.58 21.44 -0.97
CA CYS A 290 0.29 21.00 -2.34
C CYS A 290 -0.52 19.70 -2.40
N LEU A 291 -0.88 19.09 -1.26
CA LEU A 291 -1.41 17.73 -1.18
C LEU A 291 -2.91 17.69 -0.92
N THR A 292 -3.56 18.83 -0.78
CA THR A 292 -4.98 18.95 -0.44
C THR A 292 -5.87 18.97 -1.68
N GLY A 293 -6.00 17.85 -2.36
CA GLY A 293 -7.01 17.68 -3.40
C GLY A 293 -8.05 16.66 -3.00
N GLU A 294 -9.27 16.74 -3.52
CA GLU A 294 -10.33 15.76 -3.26
C GLU A 294 -9.87 14.33 -3.58
N THR A 295 -9.11 14.15 -4.67
CA THR A 295 -8.54 12.86 -5.06
C THR A 295 -7.59 12.31 -4.00
N VAL A 296 -6.69 13.14 -3.48
CA VAL A 296 -5.75 12.73 -2.44
C VAL A 296 -6.49 12.35 -1.16
N ALA A 297 -7.47 13.15 -0.73
CA ALA A 297 -8.32 12.85 0.42
C ALA A 297 -9.10 11.54 0.24
N SER A 298 -9.70 11.33 -0.92
CA SER A 298 -10.40 10.08 -1.25
C SER A 298 -9.48 8.86 -1.14
N TRP A 299 -8.25 8.96 -1.60
CA TRP A 299 -7.30 7.85 -1.54
C TRP A 299 -6.73 7.61 -0.15
N VAL A 300 -6.55 8.65 0.65
CA VAL A 300 -6.25 8.49 2.08
C VAL A 300 -7.37 7.70 2.75
N LEU A 301 -8.62 8.04 2.49
CA LEU A 301 -9.78 7.30 3.01
C LEU A 301 -9.79 5.84 2.57
N GLN A 302 -9.49 5.54 1.30
CA GLN A 302 -9.38 4.16 0.82
C GLN A 302 -8.26 3.37 1.54
N ILE A 303 -7.13 4.00 1.80
CA ILE A 303 -5.99 3.37 2.47
C ILE A 303 -6.25 3.15 3.95
N THR A 304 -6.81 4.14 4.62
CA THR A 304 -7.08 4.10 6.06
C THR A 304 -8.31 3.28 6.41
N GLY A 305 -9.23 3.07 5.45
CA GLY A 305 -10.50 2.41 5.70
C GLY A 305 -11.43 3.25 6.59
N ALA A 306 -11.14 4.54 6.74
CA ALA A 306 -12.02 5.49 7.41
C ALA A 306 -13.26 5.65 6.52
N CYS A 307 -14.27 4.79 6.72
CA CYS A 307 -15.60 5.06 6.22
C CYS A 307 -16.14 6.28 6.95
N GLU A 308 -16.76 7.14 6.18
CA GLU A 308 -17.57 8.25 6.63
C GLU A 308 -18.43 7.87 7.86
N ASN A 309 -17.99 8.27 9.02
CA ASN A 309 -18.91 8.59 10.12
C ASN A 309 -18.89 10.11 10.25
N PRO A 310 -19.86 10.80 9.63
CA PRO A 310 -19.99 12.24 9.78
C PRO A 310 -20.54 12.66 11.15
N GLU A 311 -20.78 11.71 12.04
CA GLU A 311 -21.25 11.99 13.40
C GLU A 311 -20.06 11.82 14.35
N GLY A 312 -19.46 12.97 14.70
CA GLY A 312 -18.60 13.07 15.86
C GLY A 312 -19.34 12.59 17.12
N PRO A 313 -18.64 12.21 18.20
CA PRO A 313 -19.31 11.84 19.43
C PRO A 313 -20.17 13.02 19.88
N ASP A 314 -21.46 12.79 20.04
CA ASP A 314 -22.36 13.69 20.76
C ASP A 314 -21.79 13.90 22.16
N GLU A 315 -21.56 15.17 22.53
CA GLU A 315 -21.24 15.60 23.87
C GLU A 315 -22.39 15.30 24.86
#